data_84067656a4b5e7bbc3b73ca0580806bd
#
_entry.id   84067656a4b5e7bbc3b73ca0580806bd
#
_cell.length_a   1.000
_cell.length_b   1.000
_cell.length_c   1.000
_cell.angle_alpha   90.00
_cell.angle_beta   90.00
_cell.angle_gamma   90.00
#
_symmetry.space_group_name_H-M   'P 1'
#
loop_
_entity.id
_entity.type
_entity.pdbx_description
1 polymer ?
#
loop_
_entity_poly.entity_id
_entity_poly.type
_entity_poly.pdbx_seq_one_letter_code
_entity_poly.pdbx_strand_id
1 'polypeptide(L)'
;MKKLILVAAACIALGMAAFAAQQAQPAAPTQFPLAAPAGQDSGAAARPPAGAVNQGPFDPATWKYGTAFNPPPGSKIWNPVKLKMMQGGKVTGGTVFSATDPATYCAMANAGYDFIWTEMQHNDRDWQAVARMWRTCPNARAVPGVRVAYADEREIQHALDAGALVIVVPTIDSKAEAIEARNWTYFPPLGRRSNGGGQAFDQGMWGGVPGGYRQTINDNIVLIEMIETLEGLKEADEIAKVPGVTAVFAASGDLGNFSGFAQGSPDYERAINIVHDATIKAGKRLCGPIAWRDRADFTCFQAGTELAAIARGVAAELGPLANTQAKPEVGPFAK
;
A
#
# COMPACT_ATOMS: atom_id res chain seq x y z
N MET A 1 37.93 18.52 58.70
CA MET A 1 36.92 17.54 58.33
C MET A 1 35.48 18.11 58.31
N LYS A 2 35.04 18.94 59.27
CA LYS A 2 33.65 19.47 59.28
C LYS A 2 33.29 20.44 58.13
N LYS A 3 34.24 21.18 57.57
CA LYS A 3 33.98 22.12 56.46
C LYS A 3 33.85 21.41 55.09
N LEU A 4 34.46 20.21 54.91
CA LEU A 4 34.36 19.46 53.66
C LEU A 4 32.98 18.74 53.52
N ILE A 5 32.40 18.35 54.64
CA ILE A 5 31.11 17.68 54.67
C ILE A 5 29.96 18.66 54.34
N LEU A 6 30.08 19.95 54.73
CA LEU A 6 29.04 20.93 54.43
C LEU A 6 29.01 21.32 52.92
N VAL A 7 30.14 21.34 52.26
CA VAL A 7 30.20 21.65 50.82
C VAL A 7 29.65 20.50 49.97
N ALA A 8 29.89 19.27 50.38
CA ALA A 8 29.34 18.11 49.68
C ALA A 8 27.81 18.03 49.82
N ALA A 9 27.27 18.34 51.01
CA ALA A 9 25.81 18.34 51.21
C ALA A 9 25.09 19.45 50.43
N ALA A 10 25.73 20.66 50.27
CA ALA A 10 25.16 21.73 49.47
C ALA A 10 25.14 21.45 47.99
N CYS A 11 26.17 20.79 47.44
CA CYS A 11 26.20 20.38 46.04
C CYS A 11 25.17 19.28 45.70
N ILE A 12 24.93 18.33 46.59
CA ILE A 12 23.93 17.28 46.41
C ILE A 12 22.49 17.90 46.49
N ALA A 13 22.25 18.84 47.36
CA ALA A 13 20.95 19.51 47.49
C ALA A 13 20.61 20.37 46.25
N LEU A 14 21.60 21.07 45.69
CA LEU A 14 21.43 21.85 44.48
C LEU A 14 21.27 20.98 43.22
N GLY A 15 21.95 19.86 43.14
CA GLY A 15 21.79 18.90 42.04
C GLY A 15 20.39 18.21 42.06
N MET A 16 19.87 17.89 43.21
CA MET A 16 18.52 17.33 43.34
C MET A 16 17.40 18.34 43.06
N ALA A 17 17.60 19.60 43.43
CA ALA A 17 16.64 20.67 43.10
C ALA A 17 16.58 20.98 41.61
N ALA A 18 17.72 20.94 40.91
CA ALA A 18 17.76 21.09 39.46
C ALA A 18 17.12 19.91 38.71
N PHE A 19 17.29 18.68 39.21
CA PHE A 19 16.69 17.51 38.63
C PHE A 19 15.16 17.42 38.85
N ALA A 20 14.69 17.86 40.01
CA ALA A 20 13.26 17.95 40.32
C ALA A 20 12.54 19.07 39.55
N ALA A 21 13.22 20.18 39.26
CA ALA A 21 12.64 21.23 38.47
C ALA A 21 12.50 20.90 36.98
N GLN A 22 13.28 19.95 36.47
CA GLN A 22 13.22 19.49 35.07
C GLN A 22 12.14 18.42 34.83
N GLN A 23 11.57 17.83 35.90
CA GLN A 23 10.48 16.84 35.80
C GLN A 23 9.08 17.43 36.02
N ALA A 24 8.95 18.72 36.28
CA ALA A 24 7.69 19.35 36.69
C ALA A 24 7.08 20.33 35.67
N GLN A 25 7.42 20.19 34.39
CA GLN A 25 6.58 20.82 33.35
C GLN A 25 5.63 19.77 32.78
N PRO A 26 4.32 19.83 33.09
CA PRO A 26 3.37 19.10 32.30
C PRO A 26 3.49 19.64 30.87
N ALA A 27 3.74 18.75 29.92
CA ALA A 27 3.61 19.07 28.52
C ALA A 27 2.26 19.75 28.34
N ALA A 28 2.27 20.98 27.80
CA ALA A 28 1.05 21.64 27.39
C ALA A 28 0.26 20.63 26.55
N PRO A 29 -1.05 20.46 26.78
CA PRO A 29 -1.84 19.58 25.95
C PRO A 29 -1.64 20.09 24.51
N THR A 30 -1.12 19.23 23.65
CA THR A 30 -1.12 19.44 22.22
C THR A 30 -2.59 19.61 21.86
N GLN A 31 -3.02 20.84 21.68
CA GLN A 31 -4.32 21.11 21.09
C GLN A 31 -4.16 20.61 19.65
N PHE A 32 -4.60 19.36 19.44
CA PHE A 32 -4.96 18.95 18.10
C PHE A 32 -6.00 19.97 17.64
N PRO A 33 -5.84 20.62 16.49
CA PRO A 33 -6.90 21.44 15.97
C PRO A 33 -8.15 20.56 15.94
N LEU A 34 -9.19 20.97 16.64
CA LEU A 34 -10.48 20.32 16.61
C LEU A 34 -10.81 20.13 15.13
N ALA A 35 -11.03 18.89 14.73
CA ALA A 35 -11.50 18.60 13.39
C ALA A 35 -12.66 19.56 13.11
N ALA A 36 -12.60 20.26 11.98
CA ALA A 36 -13.70 21.10 11.57
C ALA A 36 -14.98 20.27 11.62
N PRO A 37 -16.08 20.81 12.16
CA PRO A 37 -17.31 20.04 12.31
C PRO A 37 -17.65 19.36 10.98
N ALA A 38 -17.99 18.09 11.04
CA ALA A 38 -18.38 17.31 9.89
C ALA A 38 -19.50 18.05 9.14
N GLY A 39 -19.18 18.58 7.96
CA GLY A 39 -20.11 19.37 7.16
C GLY A 39 -19.57 20.67 6.58
N GLN A 40 -18.38 21.11 6.99
CA GLN A 40 -17.69 22.21 6.30
C GLN A 40 -16.54 21.66 5.47
N ASP A 41 -16.86 21.16 4.28
CA ASP A 41 -15.88 21.02 3.21
C ASP A 41 -15.39 22.42 2.82
N SER A 42 -14.38 22.93 3.56
CA SER A 42 -13.71 24.17 3.21
C SER A 42 -12.86 23.92 1.97
N GLY A 43 -13.47 24.10 0.81
CA GLY A 43 -12.82 23.92 -0.49
C GLY A 43 -13.52 22.95 -1.43
N ALA A 44 -14.71 22.47 -1.09
CA ALA A 44 -15.53 21.72 -2.02
C ALA A 44 -15.82 22.59 -3.24
N ALA A 45 -15.17 22.28 -4.37
CA ALA A 45 -15.70 22.68 -5.65
C ALA A 45 -17.17 22.28 -5.66
N ALA A 46 -18.05 23.19 -6.04
CA ALA A 46 -19.49 22.99 -6.02
C ALA A 46 -19.79 21.60 -6.59
N ARG A 47 -20.47 20.77 -5.79
CA ARG A 47 -20.92 19.45 -6.21
C ARG A 47 -21.54 19.59 -7.59
N PRO A 48 -21.00 18.92 -8.62
CA PRO A 48 -21.61 19.05 -9.93
C PRO A 48 -23.07 18.63 -9.79
N PRO A 49 -23.98 19.33 -10.44
CA PRO A 49 -25.37 18.96 -10.38
C PRO A 49 -25.51 17.48 -10.72
N ALA A 50 -26.27 16.75 -9.95
CA ALA A 50 -26.55 15.32 -10.14
C ALA A 50 -27.10 14.97 -11.56
N GLY A 51 -27.14 15.93 -12.43
CA GLY A 51 -27.88 15.98 -13.66
C GLY A 51 -27.27 15.34 -14.89
N ALA A 52 -26.02 14.91 -14.89
CA ALA A 52 -25.45 14.35 -16.13
C ALA A 52 -25.78 12.86 -16.34
N VAL A 53 -26.05 12.11 -15.28
CA VAL A 53 -26.28 10.66 -15.34
C VAL A 53 -27.72 10.30 -14.99
N ASN A 54 -28.36 11.08 -14.17
CA ASN A 54 -29.72 10.86 -13.69
C ASN A 54 -30.62 12.03 -14.15
N GLN A 55 -31.64 11.72 -14.90
CA GLN A 55 -32.61 12.72 -15.39
C GLN A 55 -33.98 12.41 -14.81
N GLY A 56 -34.76 13.47 -14.47
CA GLY A 56 -36.09 13.36 -13.91
C GLY A 56 -36.14 13.37 -12.37
N PRO A 57 -37.31 13.16 -11.78
CA PRO A 57 -37.49 13.05 -10.34
C PRO A 57 -36.67 11.91 -9.75
N PHE A 58 -36.20 12.09 -8.51
CA PHE A 58 -35.45 11.05 -7.82
C PHE A 58 -36.29 9.79 -7.61
N ASP A 59 -35.81 8.68 -8.14
CA ASP A 59 -36.35 7.34 -7.91
C ASP A 59 -35.17 6.40 -7.56
N PRO A 60 -35.09 5.85 -6.33
CA PRO A 60 -33.99 5.01 -5.90
C PRO A 60 -33.86 3.71 -6.70
N ALA A 61 -34.91 3.24 -7.35
CA ALA A 61 -34.87 2.02 -8.15
C ALA A 61 -34.11 2.21 -9.49
N THR A 62 -34.12 3.42 -10.02
CA THR A 62 -33.51 3.74 -11.32
C THR A 62 -32.31 4.68 -11.22
N TRP A 63 -32.11 5.30 -10.05
CA TRP A 63 -31.05 6.26 -9.84
C TRP A 63 -29.68 5.61 -9.85
N LYS A 64 -28.80 6.07 -10.71
CA LYS A 64 -27.41 5.59 -10.78
C LYS A 64 -26.52 6.39 -9.83
N TYR A 65 -25.45 5.77 -9.36
CA TYR A 65 -24.44 6.47 -8.58
C TYR A 65 -23.91 7.67 -9.37
N GLY A 66 -24.13 8.85 -8.81
CA GLY A 66 -23.59 10.08 -9.35
C GLY A 66 -22.09 10.22 -9.10
N THR A 67 -21.49 11.18 -9.74
CA THR A 67 -20.11 11.57 -9.45
C THR A 67 -20.06 12.25 -8.09
N ALA A 68 -19.57 11.55 -7.06
CA ALA A 68 -19.49 12.12 -5.72
C ALA A 68 -18.45 13.25 -5.66
N PHE A 69 -17.32 13.05 -6.32
CA PHE A 69 -16.23 14.01 -6.40
C PHE A 69 -15.66 13.97 -7.82
N ASN A 70 -15.72 15.09 -8.51
CA ASN A 70 -15.07 15.23 -9.82
C ASN A 70 -13.72 15.92 -9.64
N PRO A 71 -12.67 15.42 -10.30
CA PRO A 71 -11.41 16.16 -10.34
C PRO A 71 -11.66 17.53 -11.00
N PRO A 72 -11.08 18.61 -10.44
CA PRO A 72 -11.14 19.91 -11.08
C PRO A 72 -10.50 19.83 -12.47
N PRO A 73 -10.94 20.64 -13.44
CA PRO A 73 -10.26 20.73 -14.73
C PRO A 73 -8.78 20.99 -14.57
N GLY A 74 -7.94 20.19 -15.23
CA GLY A 74 -6.49 20.31 -15.17
C GLY A 74 -5.85 19.73 -13.88
N SER A 75 -6.59 19.00 -13.04
CA SER A 75 -6.01 18.28 -11.92
C SER A 75 -4.97 17.27 -12.41
N LYS A 76 -3.84 17.21 -11.69
CA LYS A 76 -2.71 16.37 -12.07
C LYS A 76 -2.78 15.02 -11.39
N ILE A 77 -2.22 14.01 -12.05
CA ILE A 77 -1.85 12.77 -11.37
C ILE A 77 -0.69 13.09 -10.43
N TRP A 78 -0.95 12.96 -9.13
CA TRP A 78 0.01 13.27 -8.06
C TRP A 78 0.64 12.01 -7.46
N ASN A 79 0.05 10.82 -7.65
CA ASN A 79 0.68 9.54 -7.26
C ASN A 79 1.83 9.23 -8.23
N PRO A 80 3.10 9.23 -7.79
CA PRO A 80 4.25 9.02 -8.66
C PRO A 80 4.27 7.62 -9.30
N VAL A 81 3.75 6.61 -8.61
CA VAL A 81 3.63 5.25 -9.17
C VAL A 81 2.65 5.23 -10.33
N LYS A 82 1.46 5.81 -10.13
CA LYS A 82 0.46 5.92 -11.18
C LYS A 82 0.99 6.67 -12.39
N LEU A 83 1.62 7.81 -12.16
CA LEU A 83 2.20 8.63 -13.22
C LEU A 83 3.26 7.85 -14.02
N LYS A 84 4.20 7.20 -13.32
CA LYS A 84 5.26 6.40 -13.95
C LYS A 84 4.70 5.23 -14.77
N MET A 85 3.67 4.55 -14.24
CA MET A 85 2.96 3.50 -14.98
C MET A 85 2.27 4.03 -16.23
N MET A 86 1.58 5.17 -16.16
CA MET A 86 0.93 5.80 -17.31
C MET A 86 1.92 6.19 -18.41
N GLN A 87 3.13 6.58 -18.03
CA GLN A 87 4.22 6.91 -18.95
C GLN A 87 4.95 5.69 -19.53
N GLY A 88 4.54 4.47 -19.19
CA GLY A 88 5.18 3.24 -19.65
C GLY A 88 6.42 2.84 -18.85
N GLY A 89 6.71 3.53 -17.75
CA GLY A 89 7.86 3.23 -16.90
C GLY A 89 7.68 1.94 -16.09
N LYS A 90 8.81 1.31 -15.72
CA LYS A 90 8.84 0.15 -14.85
C LYS A 90 8.78 0.59 -13.39
N VAL A 91 7.89 0.00 -12.60
CA VAL A 91 7.73 0.28 -11.16
C VAL A 91 8.05 -0.95 -10.33
N THR A 92 8.61 -0.74 -9.13
CA THR A 92 9.03 -1.82 -8.25
C THR A 92 8.54 -1.57 -6.83
N GLY A 93 7.84 -2.56 -6.26
CA GLY A 93 7.42 -2.58 -4.86
C GLY A 93 8.37 -3.43 -4.01
N GLY A 94 8.99 -2.83 -3.00
CA GLY A 94 9.73 -3.55 -1.96
C GLY A 94 8.78 -4.18 -0.97
N THR A 95 8.96 -5.46 -0.62
CA THR A 95 8.02 -6.15 0.27
C THR A 95 8.41 -5.96 1.74
N VAL A 96 7.48 -5.46 2.55
CA VAL A 96 7.53 -5.53 4.01
C VAL A 96 6.64 -6.68 4.44
N PHE A 97 7.24 -7.82 4.71
CA PHE A 97 6.53 -9.08 4.92
C PHE A 97 6.17 -9.30 6.39
N SER A 98 7.14 -9.23 7.30
CA SER A 98 6.94 -9.57 8.72
C SER A 98 7.17 -8.41 9.68
N ALA A 99 7.88 -7.37 9.28
CA ALA A 99 8.17 -6.25 10.16
C ALA A 99 6.89 -5.46 10.49
N THR A 100 6.77 -5.09 11.76
CA THR A 100 5.68 -4.24 12.28
C THR A 100 6.21 -2.91 12.83
N ASP A 101 7.52 -2.75 12.84
CA ASP A 101 8.16 -1.54 13.35
C ASP A 101 8.29 -0.47 12.26
N PRO A 102 8.04 0.80 12.61
CA PRO A 102 8.13 1.91 11.67
C PRO A 102 9.54 2.15 11.11
N ALA A 103 10.61 1.83 11.85
CA ALA A 103 11.97 2.10 11.40
C ALA A 103 12.34 1.21 10.20
N THR A 104 12.02 -0.08 10.27
CA THR A 104 12.20 -1.01 9.13
C THR A 104 11.38 -0.58 7.92
N TYR A 105 10.10 -0.20 8.13
CA TYR A 105 9.29 0.33 7.04
C TYR A 105 9.92 1.57 6.40
N CYS A 106 10.34 2.55 7.22
CA CYS A 106 10.96 3.78 6.75
C CYS A 106 12.27 3.53 5.99
N ALA A 107 13.09 2.60 6.46
CA ALA A 107 14.31 2.21 5.77
C ALA A 107 14.00 1.65 4.38
N MET A 108 13.07 0.73 4.28
CA MET A 108 12.62 0.15 3.01
C MET A 108 12.01 1.22 2.08
N ALA A 109 11.14 2.09 2.62
CA ALA A 109 10.45 3.10 1.84
C ALA A 109 11.38 4.20 1.28
N ASN A 110 12.57 4.34 1.84
CA ASN A 110 13.59 5.28 1.36
C ASN A 110 14.74 4.61 0.60
N ALA A 111 14.73 3.29 0.45
CA ALA A 111 15.80 2.53 -0.19
C ALA A 111 15.84 2.64 -1.73
N GLY A 112 14.79 3.17 -2.36
CA GLY A 112 14.74 3.36 -3.81
C GLY A 112 13.61 2.63 -4.53
N TYR A 113 12.72 1.98 -3.81
CA TYR A 113 11.49 1.42 -4.38
C TYR A 113 10.49 2.53 -4.79
N ASP A 114 9.62 2.23 -5.73
CA ASP A 114 8.54 3.15 -6.13
C ASP A 114 7.37 3.10 -5.12
N PHE A 115 7.11 1.92 -4.57
CA PHE A 115 6.10 1.72 -3.52
C PHE A 115 6.55 0.62 -2.54
N ILE A 116 5.91 0.54 -1.39
CA ILE A 116 6.10 -0.57 -0.47
C ILE A 116 4.90 -1.50 -0.56
N TRP A 117 5.17 -2.75 -0.84
CA TRP A 117 4.21 -3.84 -0.79
C TRP A 117 4.13 -4.34 0.65
N THR A 118 3.24 -3.77 1.46
CA THR A 118 2.97 -4.26 2.81
C THR A 118 2.11 -5.52 2.71
N GLU A 119 2.59 -6.60 3.29
CA GLU A 119 1.94 -7.90 3.18
C GLU A 119 0.88 -8.08 4.28
N MET A 120 -0.36 -8.39 3.90
CA MET A 120 -1.47 -8.65 4.83
C MET A 120 -2.19 -9.99 4.58
N GLN A 121 -1.83 -10.72 3.53
CA GLN A 121 -2.44 -12.02 3.23
C GLN A 121 -1.81 -13.16 4.06
N HIS A 122 -0.50 -13.15 4.24
CA HIS A 122 0.26 -14.26 4.81
C HIS A 122 0.93 -13.93 6.14
N ASN A 123 0.33 -13.05 6.93
CA ASN A 123 0.80 -12.74 8.29
C ASN A 123 -0.37 -12.34 9.20
N ASP A 124 -0.09 -12.21 10.50
CA ASP A 124 -1.03 -11.88 11.57
C ASP A 124 -1.07 -10.39 11.93
N ARG A 125 -0.52 -9.53 11.08
CA ARG A 125 -0.47 -8.08 11.30
C ARG A 125 -1.86 -7.47 11.24
N ASP A 126 -2.11 -6.51 12.11
CA ASP A 126 -3.35 -5.73 12.11
C ASP A 126 -3.21 -4.37 11.38
N TRP A 127 -4.36 -3.75 11.07
CA TRP A 127 -4.41 -2.45 10.41
C TRP A 127 -3.87 -1.30 11.27
N GLN A 128 -3.83 -1.43 12.60
CA GLN A 128 -3.24 -0.42 13.48
C GLN A 128 -1.71 -0.38 13.30
N ALA A 129 -1.08 -1.55 13.22
CA ALA A 129 0.36 -1.67 12.96
C ALA A 129 0.71 -1.09 11.58
N VAL A 130 -0.06 -1.41 10.54
CA VAL A 130 0.12 -0.88 9.18
C VAL A 130 0.00 0.64 9.17
N ALA A 131 -1.08 1.19 9.71
CA ALA A 131 -1.31 2.63 9.77
C ALA A 131 -0.21 3.36 10.54
N ARG A 132 0.29 2.78 11.64
CA ARG A 132 1.41 3.33 12.42
C ARG A 132 2.70 3.38 11.59
N MET A 133 3.05 2.30 10.88
CA MET A 133 4.22 2.26 10.00
C MET A 133 4.16 3.37 8.95
N TRP A 134 3.05 3.48 8.24
CA TRP A 134 2.90 4.44 7.14
C TRP A 134 2.93 5.89 7.63
N ARG A 135 2.20 6.21 8.72
CA ARG A 135 2.15 7.58 9.29
C ARG A 135 3.47 8.04 9.87
N THR A 136 4.36 7.14 10.25
CA THR A 136 5.68 7.50 10.78
C THR A 136 6.62 8.00 9.68
N CYS A 137 6.39 7.61 8.43
CA CYS A 137 7.18 8.05 7.28
C CYS A 137 6.33 8.73 6.19
N PRO A 138 5.64 9.84 6.49
CA PRO A 138 4.69 10.46 5.57
C PRO A 138 5.37 11.04 4.30
N ASN A 139 6.66 11.32 4.37
CA ASN A 139 7.45 11.89 3.27
C ASN A 139 8.43 10.87 2.67
N ALA A 140 8.19 9.57 2.84
CA ALA A 140 9.00 8.54 2.21
C ALA A 140 8.95 8.66 0.69
N ARG A 141 10.02 8.24 0.01
CA ARG A 141 10.09 8.24 -1.47
C ARG A 141 9.11 7.26 -2.08
N ALA A 142 9.02 6.07 -1.50
CA ALA A 142 8.05 5.07 -1.92
C ALA A 142 6.67 5.37 -1.33
N VAL A 143 5.62 5.22 -2.14
CA VAL A 143 4.26 5.38 -1.64
C VAL A 143 3.79 4.12 -0.91
N PRO A 144 2.85 4.23 0.05
CA PRO A 144 2.26 3.09 0.70
C PRO A 144 1.46 2.23 -0.29
N GLY A 145 1.75 0.94 -0.29
CA GLY A 145 1.00 -0.07 -0.98
C GLY A 145 0.78 -1.28 -0.07
N VAL A 146 -0.18 -2.10 -0.41
CA VAL A 146 -0.54 -3.28 0.38
C VAL A 146 -1.08 -4.39 -0.51
N ARG A 147 -0.73 -5.64 -0.18
CA ARG A 147 -1.54 -6.79 -0.58
C ARG A 147 -2.54 -7.06 0.54
N VAL A 148 -3.81 -6.86 0.25
CA VAL A 148 -4.89 -7.17 1.18
C VAL A 148 -5.08 -8.68 1.30
N ALA A 149 -5.79 -9.12 2.37
CA ALA A 149 -6.04 -10.54 2.56
C ALA A 149 -7.04 -11.12 1.54
N TYR A 150 -8.05 -10.34 1.19
CA TYR A 150 -9.17 -10.75 0.33
C TYR A 150 -9.71 -9.58 -0.49
N ALA A 151 -10.50 -9.91 -1.52
CA ALA A 151 -11.26 -8.97 -2.34
C ALA A 151 -12.54 -8.48 -1.64
N ASP A 152 -12.48 -8.08 -0.38
CA ASP A 152 -13.66 -7.65 0.36
C ASP A 152 -13.63 -6.18 0.76
N GLU A 153 -14.82 -5.66 1.10
CA GLU A 153 -15.02 -4.27 1.46
C GLU A 153 -14.15 -3.85 2.64
N ARG A 154 -14.12 -4.65 3.70
CA ARG A 154 -13.45 -4.30 4.95
C ARG A 154 -11.94 -4.15 4.75
N GLU A 155 -11.32 -5.11 4.09
CA GLU A 155 -9.87 -5.13 3.86
C GLU A 155 -9.45 -3.96 2.97
N ILE A 156 -10.16 -3.76 1.86
CA ILE A 156 -9.83 -2.69 0.91
C ILE A 156 -10.14 -1.31 1.51
N GLN A 157 -11.27 -1.17 2.23
CA GLN A 157 -11.64 0.09 2.89
C GLN A 157 -10.60 0.48 3.94
N HIS A 158 -10.19 -0.46 4.81
CA HIS A 158 -9.17 -0.18 5.84
C HIS A 158 -7.82 0.19 5.22
N ALA A 159 -7.41 -0.51 4.15
CA ALA A 159 -6.19 -0.20 3.42
C ALA A 159 -6.16 1.25 2.93
N LEU A 160 -7.23 1.66 2.27
CA LEU A 160 -7.35 2.99 1.69
C LEU A 160 -7.47 4.08 2.75
N ASP A 161 -8.23 3.81 3.82
CA ASP A 161 -8.39 4.76 4.94
C ASP A 161 -7.11 4.87 5.78
N ALA A 162 -6.29 3.84 5.81
CA ALA A 162 -4.94 3.90 6.39
C ALA A 162 -3.94 4.69 5.52
N GLY A 163 -4.22 4.88 4.22
CA GLY A 163 -3.41 5.72 3.34
C GLY A 163 -2.77 5.01 2.14
N ALA A 164 -3.20 3.81 1.78
CA ALA A 164 -2.68 3.10 0.61
C ALA A 164 -2.95 3.85 -0.69
N LEU A 165 -1.97 3.84 -1.59
CA LEU A 165 -2.07 4.33 -2.96
C LEU A 165 -1.89 3.22 -4.01
N VAL A 166 -1.40 2.06 -3.58
CA VAL A 166 -1.33 0.83 -4.37
C VAL A 166 -2.05 -0.26 -3.61
N ILE A 167 -3.08 -0.82 -4.20
CA ILE A 167 -3.85 -1.95 -3.67
C ILE A 167 -3.56 -3.16 -4.54
N VAL A 168 -3.14 -4.24 -3.92
CA VAL A 168 -2.95 -5.54 -4.57
C VAL A 168 -3.97 -6.51 -3.98
N VAL A 169 -4.78 -7.09 -4.82
CA VAL A 169 -5.83 -8.03 -4.43
C VAL A 169 -5.46 -9.42 -4.93
N PRO A 170 -5.23 -10.37 -4.01
CA PRO A 170 -4.86 -11.74 -4.38
C PRO A 170 -6.05 -12.54 -4.87
N THR A 171 -5.78 -13.66 -5.51
CA THR A 171 -6.73 -14.75 -5.82
C THR A 171 -8.01 -14.24 -6.50
N ILE A 172 -7.86 -13.47 -7.55
CA ILE A 172 -9.00 -13.04 -8.38
C ILE A 172 -9.33 -14.15 -9.36
N ASP A 173 -10.41 -14.84 -9.09
CA ASP A 173 -10.83 -16.04 -9.83
C ASP A 173 -11.88 -15.76 -10.90
N SER A 174 -12.54 -14.59 -10.81
CA SER A 174 -13.63 -14.25 -11.72
C SER A 174 -13.71 -12.75 -12.00
N LYS A 175 -14.38 -12.42 -13.12
CA LYS A 175 -14.79 -11.04 -13.43
C LYS A 175 -15.62 -10.40 -12.29
N ALA A 176 -16.44 -11.20 -11.62
CA ALA A 176 -17.29 -10.70 -10.54
C ALA A 176 -16.44 -10.24 -9.35
N GLU A 177 -15.45 -10.99 -8.95
CA GLU A 177 -14.50 -10.60 -7.88
C GLU A 177 -13.65 -9.40 -8.28
N ALA A 178 -13.19 -9.34 -9.53
CA ALA A 178 -12.50 -8.16 -10.06
C ALA A 178 -13.37 -6.88 -9.98
N ILE A 179 -14.67 -7.02 -10.27
CA ILE A 179 -15.63 -5.92 -10.12
C ILE A 179 -15.83 -5.57 -8.64
N GLU A 180 -15.87 -6.53 -7.74
CA GLU A 180 -15.97 -6.26 -6.30
C GLU A 180 -14.73 -5.54 -5.77
N ALA A 181 -13.53 -6.01 -6.07
CA ALA A 181 -12.29 -5.32 -5.72
C ALA A 181 -12.29 -3.87 -6.22
N ARG A 182 -12.66 -3.66 -7.48
CA ARG A 182 -12.83 -2.33 -8.06
C ARG A 182 -13.87 -1.50 -7.30
N ASN A 183 -15.03 -2.08 -6.96
CA ASN A 183 -16.11 -1.37 -6.27
C ASN A 183 -15.67 -0.83 -4.90
N TRP A 184 -14.91 -1.60 -4.15
CA TRP A 184 -14.41 -1.21 -2.84
C TRP A 184 -13.21 -0.26 -2.90
N THR A 185 -12.50 -0.26 -4.02
CA THR A 185 -11.33 0.61 -4.24
C THR A 185 -11.70 2.05 -4.57
N TYR A 186 -12.73 2.25 -5.39
CA TYR A 186 -13.03 3.56 -5.98
C TYR A 186 -14.31 4.18 -5.45
N PHE A 187 -14.30 5.51 -5.31
CA PHE A 187 -15.53 6.27 -5.09
C PHE A 187 -16.43 6.23 -6.33
N PRO A 188 -17.76 6.49 -6.18
CA PRO A 188 -18.64 6.64 -7.33
C PRO A 188 -18.13 7.69 -8.33
N PRO A 189 -18.38 7.53 -9.63
CA PRO A 189 -19.23 6.51 -10.24
C PRO A 189 -18.50 5.23 -10.59
N LEU A 190 -17.16 5.18 -10.49
CA LEU A 190 -16.35 4.03 -10.88
C LEU A 190 -16.54 2.84 -9.94
N GLY A 191 -16.67 3.10 -8.66
CA GLY A 191 -16.90 2.12 -7.61
C GLY A 191 -17.99 2.56 -6.65
N ARG A 192 -17.96 2.01 -5.45
CA ARG A 192 -18.93 2.29 -4.38
C ARG A 192 -18.26 2.40 -2.99
N ARG A 193 -16.98 2.76 -2.95
CA ARG A 193 -16.24 2.98 -1.71
C ARG A 193 -16.99 3.95 -0.82
N SER A 194 -17.15 3.60 0.45
CA SER A 194 -17.76 4.44 1.46
C SER A 194 -16.89 5.67 1.75
N ASN A 195 -17.52 6.81 1.95
CA ASN A 195 -16.85 8.05 2.32
C ASN A 195 -16.83 8.20 3.84
N GLY A 196 -15.79 7.71 4.49
CA GLY A 196 -15.54 7.93 5.91
C GLY A 196 -14.85 9.27 6.19
N GLY A 197 -14.97 9.77 7.43
CA GLY A 197 -14.19 10.90 7.92
C GLY A 197 -12.92 10.44 8.65
N GLY A 198 -11.97 11.36 8.88
CA GLY A 198 -10.78 11.10 9.70
C GLY A 198 -9.76 10.14 9.08
N GLN A 199 -9.74 10.05 7.79
CA GLN A 199 -8.81 9.22 7.03
C GLN A 199 -7.38 9.76 7.13
N ALA A 200 -6.38 8.89 6.93
CA ALA A 200 -4.97 9.24 7.12
C ALA A 200 -4.51 10.47 6.32
N PHE A 201 -5.01 10.62 5.12
CA PHE A 201 -4.69 11.77 4.25
C PHE A 201 -5.40 13.06 4.67
N ASP A 202 -6.61 13.01 5.24
CA ASP A 202 -7.28 14.17 5.84
C ASP A 202 -6.50 14.65 7.07
N GLN A 203 -5.75 13.76 7.71
CA GLN A 203 -4.90 14.04 8.87
C GLN A 203 -3.46 14.43 8.52
N GLY A 204 -3.19 14.74 7.27
CA GLY A 204 -1.92 15.29 6.82
C GLY A 204 -1.01 14.37 6.02
N MET A 205 -1.29 13.07 5.93
CA MET A 205 -0.46 12.15 5.13
C MET A 205 -0.52 12.49 3.63
N TRP A 206 -1.70 12.77 3.11
CA TRP A 206 -1.95 13.21 1.73
C TRP A 206 -2.68 14.56 1.69
N GLY A 207 -2.68 15.29 2.82
CA GLY A 207 -3.18 16.65 2.89
C GLY A 207 -2.42 17.56 1.93
N GLY A 208 -3.10 18.41 1.24
CA GLY A 208 -2.48 19.31 0.26
C GLY A 208 -2.16 18.68 -1.09
N VAL A 209 -2.66 17.46 -1.40
CA VAL A 209 -2.55 16.92 -2.75
C VAL A 209 -3.29 17.79 -3.76
N PRO A 210 -2.72 17.98 -4.97
CA PRO A 210 -3.31 18.87 -5.97
C PRO A 210 -4.73 18.47 -6.35
N GLY A 211 -5.69 19.36 -6.19
CA GLY A 211 -7.10 19.13 -6.50
C GLY A 211 -7.90 18.43 -5.41
N GLY A 212 -7.28 18.14 -4.25
CA GLY A 212 -7.91 17.46 -3.12
C GLY A 212 -7.91 15.94 -3.26
N TYR A 213 -7.83 15.24 -2.14
CA TYR A 213 -7.77 13.78 -2.14
C TYR A 213 -9.04 13.16 -2.74
N ARG A 214 -10.21 13.47 -2.17
CA ARG A 214 -11.49 12.84 -2.57
C ARG A 214 -11.87 13.11 -4.01
N GLN A 215 -11.47 14.28 -4.51
CA GLN A 215 -11.75 14.72 -5.89
C GLN A 215 -10.87 13.99 -6.91
N THR A 216 -9.67 13.56 -6.51
CA THR A 216 -8.65 13.09 -7.45
C THR A 216 -8.19 11.65 -7.23
N ILE A 217 -8.54 11.01 -6.10
CA ILE A 217 -8.01 9.69 -5.75
C ILE A 217 -8.38 8.60 -6.75
N ASN A 218 -9.56 8.64 -7.36
CA ASN A 218 -9.96 7.67 -8.36
C ASN A 218 -8.97 7.61 -9.54
N ASP A 219 -8.39 8.77 -9.90
CA ASP A 219 -7.37 8.83 -10.96
C ASP A 219 -5.97 8.47 -10.46
N ASN A 220 -5.76 8.52 -9.15
CA ASN A 220 -4.45 8.37 -8.55
C ASN A 220 -4.18 6.99 -7.93
N ILE A 221 -5.22 6.20 -7.64
CA ILE A 221 -5.03 4.88 -7.07
C ILE A 221 -4.53 3.88 -8.12
N VAL A 222 -3.71 2.94 -7.70
CA VAL A 222 -3.25 1.80 -8.49
C VAL A 222 -3.90 0.55 -7.93
N LEU A 223 -4.82 -0.07 -8.69
CA LEU A 223 -5.40 -1.37 -8.38
C LEU A 223 -4.70 -2.43 -9.21
N ILE A 224 -4.12 -3.41 -8.53
CA ILE A 224 -3.45 -4.57 -9.10
C ILE A 224 -4.23 -5.81 -8.68
N GLU A 225 -4.67 -6.61 -9.64
CA GLU A 225 -5.38 -7.86 -9.40
C GLU A 225 -4.48 -9.04 -9.75
N MET A 226 -4.43 -10.05 -8.86
CA MET A 226 -3.57 -11.21 -9.04
C MET A 226 -4.36 -12.37 -9.63
N ILE A 227 -3.90 -12.88 -10.77
CA ILE A 227 -4.38 -14.13 -11.38
C ILE A 227 -3.36 -15.21 -11.05
N GLU A 228 -3.79 -16.19 -10.27
CA GLU A 228 -2.90 -17.20 -9.67
C GLU A 228 -3.52 -18.59 -9.54
N THR A 229 -4.76 -18.77 -10.03
CA THR A 229 -5.52 -20.02 -9.95
C THR A 229 -5.94 -20.47 -11.35
N LEU A 230 -6.41 -21.72 -11.45
CA LEU A 230 -6.94 -22.26 -12.71
C LEU A 230 -8.25 -21.57 -13.11
N GLU A 231 -9.04 -21.15 -12.12
CA GLU A 231 -10.27 -20.39 -12.31
C GLU A 231 -9.97 -19.01 -12.89
N GLY A 232 -9.04 -18.28 -12.28
CA GLY A 232 -8.60 -16.98 -12.76
C GLY A 232 -7.97 -17.02 -14.15
N LEU A 233 -7.25 -18.10 -14.51
CA LEU A 233 -6.74 -18.29 -15.87
C LEU A 233 -7.85 -18.38 -16.91
N LYS A 234 -8.97 -19.06 -16.59
CA LYS A 234 -10.13 -19.17 -17.50
C LYS A 234 -10.81 -17.81 -17.72
N GLU A 235 -10.80 -16.97 -16.72
CA GLU A 235 -11.45 -15.64 -16.69
C GLU A 235 -10.46 -14.48 -16.98
N ALA A 236 -9.19 -14.76 -17.30
CA ALA A 236 -8.14 -13.75 -17.42
C ALA A 236 -8.50 -12.59 -18.37
N ASP A 237 -9.09 -12.90 -19.53
CA ASP A 237 -9.56 -11.90 -20.50
C ASP A 237 -10.65 -10.98 -19.91
N GLU A 238 -11.55 -11.52 -19.11
CA GLU A 238 -12.66 -10.76 -18.53
C GLU A 238 -12.23 -9.97 -17.29
N ILE A 239 -11.35 -10.53 -16.48
CA ILE A 239 -10.72 -9.84 -15.33
C ILE A 239 -9.94 -8.62 -15.83
N ALA A 240 -9.04 -8.79 -16.78
CA ALA A 240 -8.21 -7.73 -17.30
C ALA A 240 -9.00 -6.57 -17.92
N LYS A 241 -10.19 -6.82 -18.46
CA LYS A 241 -11.07 -5.79 -19.06
C LYS A 241 -11.81 -4.93 -18.04
N VAL A 242 -11.82 -5.30 -16.76
CA VAL A 242 -12.62 -4.56 -15.76
C VAL A 242 -12.12 -3.11 -15.67
N PRO A 243 -13.01 -2.11 -15.86
CA PRO A 243 -12.66 -0.71 -15.73
C PRO A 243 -12.17 -0.39 -14.32
N GLY A 244 -11.08 0.33 -14.18
CA GLY A 244 -10.47 0.66 -12.89
C GLY A 244 -9.28 -0.24 -12.53
N VAL A 245 -9.21 -1.47 -13.01
CA VAL A 245 -8.00 -2.30 -12.91
C VAL A 245 -6.86 -1.59 -13.64
N THR A 246 -5.79 -1.31 -12.91
CA THR A 246 -4.60 -0.64 -13.46
C THR A 246 -3.60 -1.64 -14.02
N ALA A 247 -3.44 -2.74 -13.31
CA ALA A 247 -2.49 -3.80 -13.66
C ALA A 247 -3.03 -5.18 -13.28
N VAL A 248 -2.53 -6.20 -13.96
CA VAL A 248 -2.74 -7.60 -13.59
C VAL A 248 -1.40 -8.19 -13.19
N PHE A 249 -1.37 -8.93 -12.09
CA PHE A 249 -0.19 -9.63 -11.61
C PHE A 249 -0.29 -11.11 -11.97
N ALA A 250 0.62 -11.59 -12.80
CA ALA A 250 0.79 -13.02 -13.04
C ALA A 250 1.54 -13.61 -11.84
N ALA A 251 0.80 -14.22 -10.90
CA ALA A 251 1.38 -14.68 -9.65
C ALA A 251 2.13 -15.99 -9.81
N SER A 252 3.42 -15.94 -9.55
CA SER A 252 4.34 -17.03 -9.87
C SER A 252 4.30 -18.20 -8.90
N GLY A 253 4.11 -17.94 -7.60
CA GLY A 253 4.10 -18.97 -6.55
C GLY A 253 2.84 -19.81 -6.59
N ASP A 254 1.72 -19.14 -6.38
CA ASP A 254 0.42 -19.83 -6.24
C ASP A 254 -0.09 -20.42 -7.55
N LEU A 255 0.25 -19.84 -8.69
CA LEU A 255 -0.06 -20.47 -9.97
C LEU A 255 0.60 -21.86 -10.07
N GLY A 256 1.85 -22.00 -9.63
CA GLY A 256 2.50 -23.31 -9.54
C GLY A 256 1.85 -24.23 -8.49
N ASN A 257 1.47 -23.66 -7.34
CA ASN A 257 0.83 -24.40 -6.26
C ASN A 257 -0.54 -24.95 -6.66
N PHE A 258 -1.41 -24.13 -7.26
CA PHE A 258 -2.77 -24.56 -7.64
C PHE A 258 -2.81 -25.40 -8.90
N SER A 259 -1.92 -25.16 -9.86
CA SER A 259 -1.88 -25.95 -11.10
C SER A 259 -1.07 -27.23 -11.00
N GLY A 260 -0.13 -27.30 -10.04
CA GLY A 260 0.85 -28.39 -9.99
C GLY A 260 1.99 -28.23 -11.00
N PHE A 261 2.07 -27.13 -11.75
CA PHE A 261 3.10 -26.90 -12.74
C PHE A 261 4.39 -26.45 -12.08
N ALA A 262 5.49 -27.11 -12.40
CA ALA A 262 6.81 -26.63 -11.98
C ALA A 262 7.11 -25.29 -12.64
N GLN A 263 7.61 -24.31 -11.87
CA GLN A 263 8.02 -23.01 -12.39
C GLN A 263 9.03 -23.19 -13.53
N GLY A 264 8.81 -22.49 -14.64
CA GLY A 264 9.62 -22.59 -15.85
C GLY A 264 9.35 -23.80 -16.73
N SER A 265 8.40 -24.70 -16.35
CA SER A 265 7.97 -25.77 -17.25
C SER A 265 7.15 -25.20 -18.42
N PRO A 266 7.02 -25.93 -19.56
CA PRO A 266 6.22 -25.46 -20.68
C PRO A 266 4.76 -25.18 -20.32
N ASP A 267 4.15 -25.96 -19.43
CA ASP A 267 2.79 -25.74 -18.97
C ASP A 267 2.64 -24.50 -18.13
N TYR A 268 3.60 -24.28 -17.21
CA TYR A 268 3.67 -23.07 -16.42
C TYR A 268 3.84 -21.82 -17.30
N GLU A 269 4.73 -21.85 -18.27
CA GLU A 269 4.94 -20.73 -19.18
C GLU A 269 3.69 -20.47 -20.06
N ARG A 270 2.95 -21.51 -20.46
CA ARG A 270 1.65 -21.32 -21.12
C ARG A 270 0.64 -20.61 -20.23
N ALA A 271 0.58 -20.96 -18.94
CA ALA A 271 -0.30 -20.29 -17.98
C ALA A 271 0.07 -18.82 -17.79
N ILE A 272 1.36 -18.50 -17.69
CA ILE A 272 1.83 -17.11 -17.65
C ILE A 272 1.47 -16.36 -18.93
N ASN A 273 1.59 -16.99 -20.09
CA ASN A 273 1.23 -16.36 -21.37
C ASN A 273 -0.27 -16.06 -21.48
N ILE A 274 -1.15 -16.87 -20.89
CA ILE A 274 -2.59 -16.55 -20.83
C ILE A 274 -2.82 -15.21 -20.10
N VAL A 275 -2.19 -15.03 -18.94
CA VAL A 275 -2.31 -13.78 -18.18
C VAL A 275 -1.67 -12.61 -18.93
N HIS A 276 -0.49 -12.86 -19.53
CA HIS A 276 0.21 -11.86 -20.34
C HIS A 276 -0.68 -11.34 -21.48
N ASP A 277 -1.16 -12.25 -22.34
CA ASP A 277 -1.92 -11.89 -23.53
C ASP A 277 -3.24 -11.20 -23.19
N ALA A 278 -3.95 -11.67 -22.18
CA ALA A 278 -5.16 -11.04 -21.67
C ALA A 278 -4.90 -9.61 -21.19
N THR A 279 -3.82 -9.42 -20.43
CA THR A 279 -3.44 -8.13 -19.85
C THR A 279 -3.06 -7.11 -20.92
N ILE A 280 -2.19 -7.51 -21.87
CA ILE A 280 -1.73 -6.63 -22.94
C ILE A 280 -2.88 -6.29 -23.88
N LYS A 281 -3.71 -7.26 -24.25
CA LYS A 281 -4.91 -7.04 -25.07
C LYS A 281 -5.89 -6.06 -24.44
N ALA A 282 -6.01 -6.07 -23.11
CA ALA A 282 -6.83 -5.12 -22.36
C ALA A 282 -6.18 -3.74 -22.18
N GLY A 283 -4.95 -3.54 -22.63
CA GLY A 283 -4.20 -2.29 -22.46
C GLY A 283 -3.78 -2.00 -21.02
N LYS A 284 -3.68 -3.05 -20.19
CA LYS A 284 -3.30 -2.93 -18.78
C LYS A 284 -1.80 -3.14 -18.60
N ARG A 285 -1.29 -2.80 -17.40
CA ARG A 285 0.09 -3.06 -17.03
C ARG A 285 0.24 -4.49 -16.50
N LEU A 286 1.32 -5.14 -16.88
CA LEU A 286 1.60 -6.51 -16.46
C LEU A 286 2.63 -6.48 -15.33
N CYS A 287 2.28 -7.14 -14.22
CA CYS A 287 3.10 -7.27 -13.03
C CYS A 287 3.57 -8.72 -12.83
N GLY A 288 4.70 -8.87 -12.14
CA GLY A 288 5.25 -10.16 -11.77
C GLY A 288 6.36 -10.01 -10.73
N PRO A 289 7.03 -11.11 -10.33
CA PRO A 289 8.18 -11.04 -9.45
C PRO A 289 9.34 -10.29 -10.11
N ILE A 290 10.18 -9.65 -9.31
CA ILE A 290 11.35 -8.89 -9.79
C ILE A 290 12.31 -9.75 -10.64
N ALA A 291 12.30 -11.07 -10.46
CA ALA A 291 13.06 -11.98 -11.30
C ALA A 291 12.67 -11.95 -12.79
N TRP A 292 11.47 -11.46 -13.09
CA TRP A 292 10.94 -11.33 -14.45
C TRP A 292 11.16 -9.94 -15.07
N ARG A 293 11.97 -9.08 -14.47
CA ARG A 293 12.21 -7.70 -14.92
C ARG A 293 12.70 -7.59 -16.36
N ASP A 294 13.28 -8.66 -16.91
CA ASP A 294 13.81 -8.74 -18.26
C ASP A 294 12.85 -9.44 -19.24
N ARG A 295 11.70 -9.94 -18.78
CA ARG A 295 10.65 -10.46 -19.65
C ARG A 295 9.96 -9.30 -20.38
N ALA A 296 9.56 -9.55 -21.63
CA ALA A 296 8.83 -8.58 -22.42
C ALA A 296 7.52 -8.18 -21.73
N ASP A 297 7.14 -6.91 -21.85
CA ASP A 297 5.89 -6.30 -21.39
C ASP A 297 5.66 -6.27 -19.88
N PHE A 298 6.51 -6.95 -19.09
CA PHE A 298 6.46 -6.81 -17.62
C PHE A 298 7.03 -5.45 -17.19
N THR A 299 6.18 -4.65 -16.54
CA THR A 299 6.51 -3.26 -16.15
C THR A 299 6.24 -2.96 -14.68
N CYS A 300 5.73 -3.92 -13.91
CA CYS A 300 5.46 -3.78 -12.50
C CYS A 300 5.96 -5.00 -11.73
N PHE A 301 6.69 -4.78 -10.62
CA PHE A 301 7.42 -5.87 -9.98
C PHE A 301 7.26 -5.88 -8.47
N GLN A 302 7.04 -7.09 -7.92
CA GLN A 302 7.24 -7.37 -6.51
C GLN A 302 8.70 -7.74 -6.27
N ALA A 303 9.40 -6.97 -5.43
CA ALA A 303 10.75 -7.28 -4.98
C ALA A 303 10.75 -8.14 -3.71
N GLY A 304 11.94 -8.59 -3.32
CA GLY A 304 12.11 -9.41 -2.13
C GLY A 304 11.75 -8.69 -0.83
N THR A 305 11.63 -9.49 0.24
CA THR A 305 11.27 -9.02 1.57
C THR A 305 12.38 -8.18 2.23
N GLU A 306 12.02 -7.47 3.31
CA GLU A 306 12.97 -6.74 4.16
C GLU A 306 14.09 -7.63 4.68
N LEU A 307 13.78 -8.86 5.09
CA LEU A 307 14.78 -9.81 5.55
C LEU A 307 15.76 -10.22 4.43
N ALA A 308 15.24 -10.44 3.24
CA ALA A 308 16.10 -10.74 2.08
C ALA A 308 16.94 -9.51 1.67
N ALA A 309 16.41 -8.29 1.83
CA ALA A 309 17.16 -7.05 1.58
C ALA A 309 18.31 -6.88 2.58
N ILE A 310 18.05 -7.12 3.87
CA ILE A 310 19.07 -7.11 4.93
C ILE A 310 20.15 -8.14 4.64
N ALA A 311 19.78 -9.39 4.34
CA ALA A 311 20.74 -10.46 4.05
C ALA A 311 21.65 -10.11 2.87
N ARG A 312 21.08 -9.57 1.78
CA ARG A 312 21.88 -9.10 0.63
C ARG A 312 22.78 -7.92 0.98
N GLY A 313 22.29 -6.98 1.79
CA GLY A 313 23.09 -5.84 2.27
C GLY A 313 24.30 -6.30 3.06
N VAL A 314 24.10 -7.17 4.04
CA VAL A 314 25.19 -7.76 4.84
C VAL A 314 26.16 -8.55 3.96
N ALA A 315 25.67 -9.36 3.04
CA ALA A 315 26.54 -10.12 2.12
C ALA A 315 27.39 -9.18 1.23
N ALA A 316 26.82 -8.08 0.77
CA ALA A 316 27.54 -7.08 -0.02
C ALA A 316 28.59 -6.33 0.83
N GLU A 317 28.27 -5.98 2.07
CA GLU A 317 29.18 -5.30 3.00
C GLU A 317 30.37 -6.19 3.38
N LEU A 318 30.10 -7.44 3.74
CA LEU A 318 31.15 -8.36 4.16
C LEU A 318 31.98 -8.91 2.98
N GLY A 319 31.39 -9.10 1.81
CA GLY A 319 32.04 -9.64 0.65
C GLY A 319 32.81 -10.96 0.96
N PRO A 320 34.13 -11.01 0.70
CA PRO A 320 34.93 -12.19 1.00
C PRO A 320 35.06 -12.54 2.49
N LEU A 321 34.71 -11.61 3.39
CA LEU A 321 34.73 -11.83 4.84
C LEU A 321 33.49 -12.54 5.36
N ALA A 322 32.45 -12.71 4.49
CA ALA A 322 31.24 -13.38 4.88
C ALA A 322 31.52 -14.76 5.47
N ASN A 323 30.98 -15.02 6.67
CA ASN A 323 31.08 -16.31 7.29
C ASN A 323 30.17 -17.31 6.55
N THR A 324 30.80 -18.16 5.73
CA THR A 324 30.12 -19.19 4.94
C THR A 324 30.09 -20.57 5.63
N GLN A 325 30.53 -20.65 6.90
CA GLN A 325 30.49 -21.92 7.62
C GLN A 325 29.03 -22.41 7.72
N ALA A 326 28.89 -23.72 7.46
CA ALA A 326 27.61 -24.38 7.62
C ALA A 326 27.08 -24.15 9.05
N LYS A 327 25.78 -23.89 9.17
CA LYS A 327 25.13 -23.85 10.49
C LYS A 327 25.51 -25.14 11.24
N PRO A 328 25.88 -25.05 12.53
CA PRO A 328 26.00 -26.27 13.32
C PRO A 328 24.64 -27.00 13.25
N GLU A 329 24.71 -28.31 12.98
CA GLU A 329 23.50 -29.18 12.88
C GLU A 329 22.74 -29.34 14.22
N VAL A 330 22.87 -28.41 15.13
CA VAL A 330 22.25 -28.51 16.45
C VAL A 330 21.16 -27.49 16.59
N GLY A 331 19.97 -27.82 16.03
CA GLY A 331 18.74 -27.29 16.53
C GLY A 331 18.12 -28.21 17.59
N PRO A 332 17.35 -27.71 18.54
CA PRO A 332 16.71 -28.53 19.59
C PRO A 332 15.71 -29.56 19.04
N PHE A 333 15.46 -29.58 17.77
CA PHE A 333 14.56 -30.51 17.07
C PHE A 333 15.26 -31.40 16.03
N ALA A 334 16.62 -31.40 15.99
CA ALA A 334 17.36 -32.35 15.19
C ALA A 334 17.39 -33.70 15.93
N LYS A 335 16.36 -34.51 15.76
CA LYS A 335 16.34 -35.93 15.98
C LYS A 335 15.54 -36.59 14.87
#